data_8ae0a6d5ae03dbe38dd204577f060585
#
_entry.id   8ae0a6d5ae03dbe38dd204577f060585
#
_cell.length_a   1.000
_cell.length_b   1.000
_cell.length_c   1.000
_cell.angle_alpha   90.00
_cell.angle_beta   90.00
_cell.angle_gamma   90.00
#
_symmetry.space_group_name_H-M   'P 1'
#
loop_
_entity.id
_entity.type
_entity.pdbx_description
1 polymer ?
#
loop_
_entity_poly.entity_id
_entity_poly.type
_entity_poly.pdbx_seq_one_letter_code
_entity_poly.pdbx_strand_id
1 'polypeptide(L)'
;VTPEKISGLDWSKGDGLLPAVVQDACTGRVLMLGYMNQATLQETLEGGRVVFFSRSRGGRWLKGEVSGHYLDVVQVSADCDNDALLVLAHPVGPTCHKGTVSCFDEAQATDAELHGFLGVLEKTIAHRMAEQPEGSYTARLVAQGPSRIAQKVGEEGLETALAAVTRDDDGVIGESADLLYHLLVLLKSRNLSLADVVRELQSRHSARP
;
A
#
# COMPACT_ATOMS: atom_id res chain seq x y z
N VAL A 1 2.63 14.30 -10.86
CA VAL A 1 2.68 15.80 -10.77
C VAL A 1 3.87 16.17 -9.94
N THR A 2 4.62 17.18 -10.39
CA THR A 2 5.70 17.82 -9.61
C THR A 2 5.32 19.30 -9.36
N PRO A 3 5.96 20.00 -8.40
CA PRO A 3 5.63 21.40 -8.11
C PRO A 3 5.61 22.32 -9.35
N GLU A 4 6.53 22.10 -10.29
CA GLU A 4 6.64 22.90 -11.53
C GLU A 4 5.47 22.68 -12.50
N LYS A 5 4.74 21.54 -12.37
CA LYS A 5 3.62 21.17 -13.23
C LYS A 5 2.26 21.61 -12.68
N ILE A 6 2.19 22.17 -11.49
CA ILE A 6 0.94 22.60 -10.84
C ILE A 6 0.20 23.64 -11.70
N SER A 7 0.93 24.58 -12.28
CA SER A 7 0.34 25.62 -13.11
C SER A 7 -0.25 25.12 -14.45
N GLY A 8 0.13 23.92 -14.87
CA GLY A 8 -0.38 23.27 -16.08
C GLY A 8 -1.69 22.48 -15.88
N LEU A 9 -2.21 22.42 -14.65
CA LEU A 9 -3.50 21.79 -14.35
C LEU A 9 -4.67 22.72 -14.69
N ASP A 10 -5.81 22.17 -15.05
CA ASP A 10 -7.01 22.94 -15.43
C ASP A 10 -7.84 23.32 -14.19
N TRP A 11 -7.39 24.35 -13.50
CA TRP A 11 -8.08 24.89 -12.33
C TRP A 11 -9.39 25.62 -12.68
N SER A 12 -9.63 25.94 -13.96
CA SER A 12 -10.79 26.72 -14.38
C SER A 12 -12.10 25.93 -14.38
N LYS A 13 -12.05 24.62 -14.66
CA LYS A 13 -13.24 23.76 -14.67
C LYS A 13 -13.91 23.59 -13.31
N GLY A 14 -13.18 23.73 -12.21
CA GLY A 14 -13.65 23.49 -10.84
C GLY A 14 -13.60 24.70 -9.94
N ASP A 15 -13.74 25.93 -10.46
CA ASP A 15 -13.67 27.16 -9.67
C ASP A 15 -12.40 27.25 -8.78
N GLY A 16 -11.27 26.83 -9.32
CA GLY A 16 -9.98 26.82 -8.62
C GLY A 16 -9.75 25.58 -7.74
N LEU A 17 -10.63 24.58 -7.81
CA LEU A 17 -10.51 23.32 -7.06
C LEU A 17 -10.49 22.12 -8.01
N LEU A 18 -9.57 21.18 -7.75
CA LEU A 18 -9.58 19.87 -8.40
C LEU A 18 -10.04 18.79 -7.44
N PRO A 19 -10.89 17.85 -7.88
CA PRO A 19 -11.15 16.63 -7.12
C PRO A 19 -9.86 15.81 -7.02
N ALA A 20 -9.59 15.30 -5.82
CA ALA A 20 -8.44 14.44 -5.54
C ALA A 20 -8.95 13.12 -4.95
N VAL A 21 -8.86 12.06 -5.76
CA VAL A 21 -9.11 10.68 -5.33
C VAL A 21 -7.87 10.19 -4.62
N VAL A 22 -8.02 9.75 -3.37
CA VAL A 22 -6.92 9.13 -2.63
C VAL A 22 -7.10 7.63 -2.63
N GLN A 23 -6.07 6.93 -3.06
CA GLN A 23 -6.02 5.48 -3.18
C GLN A 23 -4.85 4.94 -2.35
N ASP A 24 -5.07 3.84 -1.64
CA ASP A 24 -4.02 3.13 -0.92
C ASP A 24 -3.01 2.55 -1.92
N ALA A 25 -1.77 2.96 -1.79
CA ALA A 25 -0.68 2.53 -2.67
C ALA A 25 -0.33 1.04 -2.56
N CYS A 26 -0.77 0.34 -1.52
CA CYS A 26 -0.55 -1.10 -1.34
C CYS A 26 -1.72 -1.93 -1.86
N THR A 27 -2.93 -1.59 -1.43
CA THR A 27 -4.12 -2.42 -1.67
C THR A 27 -4.89 -2.00 -2.92
N GLY A 28 -4.63 -0.81 -3.46
CA GLY A 28 -5.41 -0.24 -4.54
C GLY A 28 -6.81 0.25 -4.11
N ARG A 29 -7.16 0.15 -2.81
CA ARG A 29 -8.45 0.59 -2.30
C ARG A 29 -8.58 2.10 -2.37
N VAL A 30 -9.70 2.60 -2.87
CA VAL A 30 -10.03 4.03 -2.78
C VAL A 30 -10.34 4.37 -1.32
N LEU A 31 -9.59 5.30 -0.74
CA LEU A 31 -9.71 5.67 0.66
C LEU A 31 -10.71 6.80 0.88
N MET A 32 -10.61 7.84 0.08
CA MET A 32 -11.50 9.00 0.13
C MET A 32 -11.40 9.86 -1.13
N LEU A 33 -12.32 10.82 -1.26
CA LEU A 33 -12.25 11.92 -2.20
C LEU A 33 -12.25 13.23 -1.44
N GLY A 34 -11.35 14.13 -1.80
CA GLY A 34 -11.30 15.51 -1.32
C GLY A 34 -11.09 16.48 -2.46
N TYR A 35 -10.85 17.75 -2.14
CA TYR A 35 -10.57 18.79 -3.12
C TYR A 35 -9.27 19.49 -2.78
N MET A 36 -8.51 19.87 -3.79
CA MET A 36 -7.28 20.62 -3.65
C MET A 36 -7.33 21.89 -4.50
N ASN A 37 -6.76 22.97 -4.03
CA ASN A 37 -6.37 24.13 -4.80
C ASN A 37 -4.86 24.11 -5.04
N GLN A 38 -4.33 25.07 -5.80
CA GLN A 38 -2.88 25.15 -6.09
C GLN A 38 -2.02 25.12 -4.82
N ALA A 39 -2.41 25.89 -3.81
CA ALA A 39 -1.65 26.00 -2.56
C ALA A 39 -1.64 24.68 -1.76
N THR A 40 -2.78 24.00 -1.63
CA THR A 40 -2.86 22.72 -0.89
C THR A 40 -2.21 21.58 -1.66
N LEU A 41 -2.23 21.59 -2.99
CA LEU A 41 -1.49 20.63 -3.80
C LEU A 41 0.03 20.83 -3.65
N GLN A 42 0.48 22.08 -3.70
CA GLN A 42 1.90 22.38 -3.48
C GLN A 42 2.36 21.92 -2.10
N GLU A 43 1.60 22.25 -1.05
CA GLU A 43 1.89 21.81 0.32
C GLU A 43 1.92 20.27 0.44
N THR A 44 1.01 19.57 -0.26
CA THR A 44 0.99 18.11 -0.31
C THR A 44 2.28 17.54 -0.91
N LEU A 45 2.75 18.12 -2.02
CA LEU A 45 3.95 17.65 -2.72
C LEU A 45 5.24 17.95 -1.93
N GLU A 46 5.30 19.09 -1.27
CA GLU A 46 6.47 19.52 -0.47
C GLU A 46 6.50 18.81 0.90
N GLY A 47 5.35 18.68 1.54
CA GLY A 47 5.23 18.12 2.89
C GLY A 47 5.10 16.60 2.96
N GLY A 48 4.83 15.93 1.81
CA GLY A 48 4.68 14.47 1.74
C GLY A 48 3.42 13.93 2.43
N ARG A 49 2.49 14.80 2.84
CA ARG A 49 1.20 14.43 3.45
C ARG A 49 0.05 15.12 2.74
N VAL A 50 -1.08 14.41 2.66
CA VAL A 50 -2.24 14.92 1.93
C VAL A 50 -2.88 16.11 2.63
N VAL A 51 -2.91 17.26 1.95
CA VAL A 51 -3.56 18.49 2.37
C VAL A 51 -4.67 18.83 1.38
N PHE A 52 -5.88 18.99 1.90
CA PHE A 52 -7.07 19.35 1.12
C PHE A 52 -7.48 20.81 1.30
N PHE A 53 -8.30 21.28 0.40
CA PHE A 53 -9.13 22.44 0.59
C PHE A 53 -10.53 22.01 1.03
N SER A 54 -10.91 22.35 2.26
CA SER A 54 -12.24 22.05 2.80
C SER A 54 -13.26 23.03 2.24
N ARG A 55 -14.16 22.58 1.37
CA ARG A 55 -15.23 23.42 0.79
C ARG A 55 -16.20 23.96 1.85
N SER A 56 -16.50 23.17 2.89
CA SER A 56 -17.42 23.58 3.96
C SER A 56 -16.83 24.61 4.91
N ARG A 57 -15.49 24.59 5.13
CA ARG A 57 -14.76 25.53 5.99
C ARG A 57 -14.16 26.67 5.21
N GLY A 58 -14.10 26.59 3.87
CA GLY A 58 -13.47 27.57 3.01
C GLY A 58 -11.96 27.70 3.21
N GLY A 59 -11.27 26.60 3.58
CA GLY A 59 -9.86 26.69 3.93
C GLY A 59 -9.06 25.39 3.87
N ARG A 60 -7.76 25.54 4.14
CA ARG A 60 -6.78 24.44 4.21
C ARG A 60 -7.16 23.41 5.28
N TRP A 61 -6.96 22.15 4.97
CA TRP A 61 -7.16 21.04 5.89
C TRP A 61 -6.10 19.94 5.66
N LEU A 62 -5.15 19.79 6.59
CA LEU A 62 -4.24 18.65 6.60
C LEU A 62 -5.00 17.39 7.08
N LYS A 63 -5.07 16.38 6.24
CA LYS A 63 -5.71 15.13 6.61
C LYS A 63 -4.97 14.47 7.78
N GLY A 64 -5.69 14.25 8.88
CA GLY A 64 -5.12 13.65 10.09
C GLY A 64 -4.58 14.65 11.11
N GLU A 65 -4.67 15.98 10.89
CA GLU A 65 -4.14 16.99 11.82
C GLU A 65 -4.68 16.90 13.27
N VAL A 66 -5.89 16.37 13.44
CA VAL A 66 -6.51 16.19 14.76
C VAL A 66 -6.43 14.72 15.22
N SER A 67 -6.64 13.77 14.30
CA SER A 67 -6.73 12.34 14.65
C SER A 67 -5.38 11.61 14.67
N GLY A 68 -4.33 12.19 14.12
CA GLY A 68 -3.06 11.50 13.86
C GLY A 68 -3.09 10.55 12.66
N HIS A 69 -4.26 10.34 12.05
CA HIS A 69 -4.42 9.42 10.90
C HIS A 69 -4.10 10.15 9.59
N TYR A 70 -2.83 10.32 9.33
CA TYR A 70 -2.30 10.97 8.13
C TYR A 70 -2.41 10.06 6.90
N LEU A 71 -2.22 10.65 5.74
CA LEU A 71 -2.06 9.97 4.46
C LEU A 71 -0.68 10.39 3.91
N ASP A 72 0.30 9.49 4.02
CA ASP A 72 1.66 9.75 3.55
C ASP A 72 1.72 9.53 2.04
N VAL A 73 2.08 10.56 1.29
CA VAL A 73 2.02 10.58 -0.19
C VAL A 73 3.13 9.73 -0.79
N VAL A 74 2.76 8.87 -1.73
CA VAL A 74 3.69 8.11 -2.56
C VAL A 74 3.83 8.76 -3.94
N GLN A 75 2.70 9.12 -4.55
CA GLN A 75 2.66 9.69 -5.88
C GLN A 75 1.39 10.52 -6.08
N VAL A 76 1.49 11.58 -6.86
CA VAL A 76 0.34 12.33 -7.37
C VAL A 76 0.38 12.34 -8.89
N SER A 77 -0.74 12.00 -9.52
CA SER A 77 -0.93 12.03 -10.97
C SER A 77 -2.14 12.88 -11.32
N ALA A 78 -2.08 13.61 -12.42
CA ALA A 78 -3.26 14.22 -13.03
C ALA A 78 -3.86 13.23 -14.03
N ASP A 79 -5.14 13.38 -14.32
CA ASP A 79 -5.80 12.66 -15.40
C ASP A 79 -5.47 13.21 -16.80
N CYS A 80 -6.14 12.73 -17.84
CA CYS A 80 -5.77 13.02 -19.22
C CYS A 80 -6.05 14.46 -19.66
N ASP A 81 -6.99 15.16 -19.04
CA ASP A 81 -7.35 16.56 -19.32
C ASP A 81 -7.03 17.51 -18.17
N ASN A 82 -6.24 17.03 -17.18
CA ASN A 82 -5.65 17.78 -16.09
C ASN A 82 -6.66 18.45 -15.12
N ASP A 83 -7.86 17.90 -14.97
CA ASP A 83 -8.91 18.45 -14.11
C ASP A 83 -9.23 17.59 -12.88
N ALA A 84 -8.55 16.44 -12.72
CA ALA A 84 -8.65 15.57 -11.55
C ALA A 84 -7.28 15.04 -11.11
N LEU A 85 -7.16 14.69 -9.84
CA LEU A 85 -5.94 14.16 -9.23
C LEU A 85 -6.17 12.76 -8.68
N LEU A 86 -5.23 11.85 -8.97
CA LEU A 86 -5.06 10.59 -8.26
C LEU A 86 -3.87 10.71 -7.31
N VAL A 87 -4.12 10.54 -6.03
CA VAL A 87 -3.10 10.55 -4.97
C VAL A 87 -2.93 9.14 -4.44
N LEU A 88 -1.80 8.51 -4.75
CA LEU A 88 -1.40 7.26 -4.11
C LEU A 88 -0.76 7.59 -2.77
N ALA A 89 -1.28 7.01 -1.70
CA ALA A 89 -0.82 7.29 -0.34
C ALA A 89 -0.79 6.03 0.52
N HIS A 90 -0.01 6.09 1.61
CA HIS A 90 -0.05 5.11 2.69
C HIS A 90 -0.87 5.68 3.85
N PRO A 91 -1.98 5.03 4.24
CA PRO A 91 -2.75 5.47 5.38
C PRO A 91 -2.04 5.13 6.70
N VAL A 92 -1.94 6.13 7.59
CA VAL A 92 -1.54 5.96 8.98
C VAL A 92 -2.82 5.82 9.80
N GLY A 93 -3.29 4.58 9.96
CA GLY A 93 -4.56 4.29 10.64
C GLY A 93 -5.81 4.52 9.78
N PRO A 94 -7.01 4.49 10.39
CA PRO A 94 -8.28 4.63 9.69
C PRO A 94 -8.42 5.97 8.95
N THR A 95 -8.80 5.92 7.68
CA THR A 95 -8.98 7.15 6.89
C THR A 95 -10.28 7.89 7.24
N CYS A 96 -11.38 7.15 7.44
CA CYS A 96 -12.68 7.73 7.72
C CYS A 96 -12.80 8.21 9.19
N HIS A 97 -13.53 9.31 9.40
CA HIS A 97 -13.85 9.82 10.76
C HIS A 97 -14.73 8.85 11.57
N LYS A 98 -15.39 7.88 10.91
CA LYS A 98 -16.13 6.78 11.56
C LYS A 98 -15.23 5.65 12.08
N GLY A 99 -13.92 5.75 11.90
CA GLY A 99 -12.96 4.72 12.31
C GLY A 99 -12.78 3.59 11.29
N THR A 100 -13.34 3.71 10.09
CA THR A 100 -13.20 2.73 9.00
C THR A 100 -11.99 3.04 8.12
N VAL A 101 -11.44 2.02 7.44
CA VAL A 101 -10.27 2.14 6.57
C VAL A 101 -10.53 3.11 5.43
N SER A 102 -11.73 3.10 4.86
CA SER A 102 -12.14 3.93 3.74
C SER A 102 -13.41 4.71 4.06
N CYS A 103 -13.63 5.84 3.39
CA CYS A 103 -14.93 6.53 3.39
C CYS A 103 -15.99 5.78 2.58
N PHE A 104 -15.61 4.77 1.80
CA PHE A 104 -16.46 3.93 0.96
C PHE A 104 -16.56 2.49 1.51
N ASP A 105 -16.68 2.33 2.80
CA ASP A 105 -16.45 1.08 3.55
C ASP A 105 -17.67 0.13 3.61
N GLU A 106 -18.74 0.40 2.87
CA GLU A 106 -19.91 -0.48 2.78
C GLU A 106 -19.67 -1.69 1.86
N ALA A 107 -18.64 -1.66 1.03
CA ALA A 107 -18.29 -2.77 0.14
C ALA A 107 -17.35 -3.77 0.85
N GLN A 108 -17.63 -5.06 0.69
CA GLN A 108 -16.67 -6.11 1.08
C GLN A 108 -15.38 -5.95 0.29
N ALA A 109 -14.26 -6.34 0.91
CA ALA A 109 -12.97 -6.36 0.23
C ALA A 109 -13.03 -7.27 -1.00
N THR A 110 -12.57 -6.76 -2.14
CA THR A 110 -12.41 -7.56 -3.36
C THR A 110 -11.17 -8.44 -3.28
N ASP A 111 -11.09 -9.49 -4.10
CA ASP A 111 -9.88 -10.32 -4.19
C ASP A 111 -8.63 -9.48 -4.51
N ALA A 112 -8.77 -8.44 -5.34
CA ALA A 112 -7.68 -7.52 -5.64
C ALA A 112 -7.17 -6.77 -4.39
N GLU A 113 -8.08 -6.33 -3.52
CA GLU A 113 -7.71 -5.70 -2.23
C GLU A 113 -7.08 -6.70 -1.27
N LEU A 114 -7.58 -7.95 -1.22
CA LEU A 114 -6.98 -9.01 -0.43
C LEU A 114 -5.57 -9.34 -0.91
N HIS A 115 -5.35 -9.45 -2.23
CA HIS A 115 -4.01 -9.63 -2.79
C HIS A 115 -3.08 -8.45 -2.45
N GLY A 116 -3.61 -7.22 -2.39
CA GLY A 116 -2.88 -6.02 -1.97
C GLY A 116 -2.34 -6.10 -0.53
N PHE A 117 -2.94 -6.94 0.33
CA PHE A 117 -2.45 -7.18 1.69
C PHE A 117 -1.01 -7.71 1.73
N LEU A 118 -0.57 -8.45 0.70
CA LEU A 118 0.83 -8.89 0.62
C LEU A 118 1.82 -7.72 0.60
N GLY A 119 1.45 -6.59 -0.01
CA GLY A 119 2.25 -5.37 0.04
C GLY A 119 2.29 -4.72 1.43
N VAL A 120 1.20 -4.78 2.17
CA VAL A 120 1.15 -4.33 3.58
C VAL A 120 2.02 -5.23 4.46
N LEU A 121 1.91 -6.55 4.26
CA LEU A 121 2.71 -7.54 4.99
C LEU A 121 4.21 -7.36 4.71
N GLU A 122 4.60 -7.12 3.45
CA GLU A 122 5.98 -6.87 3.07
C GLU A 122 6.57 -5.64 3.79
N LYS A 123 5.80 -4.54 3.91
CA LYS A 123 6.21 -3.36 4.69
C LYS A 123 6.34 -3.66 6.17
N THR A 124 5.38 -4.41 6.72
CA THR A 124 5.43 -4.84 8.14
C THR A 124 6.69 -5.67 8.42
N ILE A 125 7.04 -6.58 7.52
CA ILE A 125 8.27 -7.38 7.59
C ILE A 125 9.49 -6.45 7.55
N ALA A 126 9.57 -5.53 6.59
CA ALA A 126 10.68 -4.59 6.47
C ALA A 126 10.85 -3.73 7.74
N HIS A 127 9.75 -3.22 8.29
CA HIS A 127 9.77 -2.47 9.55
C HIS A 127 10.29 -3.31 10.72
N ARG A 128 9.80 -4.55 10.89
CA ARG A 128 10.25 -5.46 11.94
C ARG A 128 11.72 -5.88 11.79
N MET A 129 12.23 -5.93 10.56
CA MET A 129 13.65 -6.18 10.30
C MET A 129 14.52 -4.99 10.71
N ALA A 130 14.06 -3.77 10.50
CA ALA A 130 14.77 -2.54 10.84
C ALA A 130 14.74 -2.25 12.34
N GLU A 131 13.56 -2.27 12.97
CA GLU A 131 13.36 -1.89 14.36
C GLU A 131 13.67 -3.01 15.36
N GLN A 132 13.64 -4.27 14.91
CA GLN A 132 13.91 -5.47 15.73
C GLN A 132 13.14 -5.49 17.06
N PRO A 133 11.82 -5.26 17.08
CA PRO A 133 11.07 -5.14 18.31
C PRO A 133 11.14 -6.43 19.13
N GLU A 134 11.19 -6.28 20.45
CA GLU A 134 11.22 -7.40 21.39
C GLU A 134 10.03 -8.35 21.16
N GLY A 135 10.27 -9.65 21.22
CA GLY A 135 9.25 -10.69 20.95
C GLY A 135 8.93 -10.94 19.50
N SER A 136 9.46 -10.15 18.55
CA SER A 136 9.18 -10.33 17.12
C SER A 136 9.77 -11.63 16.57
N TYR A 137 8.90 -12.47 15.98
CA TYR A 137 9.33 -13.67 15.26
C TYR A 137 10.20 -13.31 14.05
N THR A 138 9.79 -12.29 13.26
CA THR A 138 10.57 -11.81 12.09
C THR A 138 11.99 -11.43 12.49
N ALA A 139 12.14 -10.63 13.56
CA ALA A 139 13.45 -10.18 14.03
C ALA A 139 14.32 -11.38 14.45
N ARG A 140 13.75 -12.33 15.21
CA ARG A 140 14.49 -13.55 15.62
C ARG A 140 14.92 -14.40 14.43
N LEU A 141 14.04 -14.58 13.42
CA LEU A 141 14.36 -15.36 12.24
C LEU A 141 15.49 -14.71 11.43
N VAL A 142 15.44 -13.41 11.24
CA VAL A 142 16.46 -12.63 10.51
C VAL A 142 17.81 -12.68 11.24
N ALA A 143 17.82 -12.59 12.57
CA ALA A 143 19.04 -12.71 13.37
C ALA A 143 19.75 -14.07 13.23
N GLN A 144 19.03 -15.13 12.88
CA GLN A 144 19.59 -16.45 12.60
C GLN A 144 20.25 -16.56 11.22
N GLY A 145 20.10 -15.55 10.39
CA GLY A 145 20.77 -15.41 9.11
C GLY A 145 20.04 -16.06 7.91
N PRO A 146 20.55 -15.79 6.68
CA PRO A 146 19.90 -16.18 5.43
C PRO A 146 19.67 -17.68 5.27
N SER A 147 20.57 -18.51 5.78
CA SER A 147 20.46 -19.98 5.69
C SER A 147 19.22 -20.51 6.43
N ARG A 148 18.91 -19.94 7.61
CA ARG A 148 17.72 -20.34 8.38
C ARG A 148 16.44 -19.85 7.70
N ILE A 149 16.45 -18.64 7.13
CA ILE A 149 15.31 -18.13 6.35
C ILE A 149 15.03 -19.02 5.15
N ALA A 150 16.09 -19.39 4.38
CA ALA A 150 15.96 -20.25 3.21
C ALA A 150 15.48 -21.66 3.60
N GLN A 151 15.95 -22.20 4.73
CA GLN A 151 15.49 -23.46 5.28
C GLN A 151 13.98 -23.41 5.55
N LYS A 152 13.46 -22.34 6.18
CA LYS A 152 12.03 -22.18 6.44
C LYS A 152 11.21 -22.17 5.14
N VAL A 153 11.64 -21.47 4.10
CA VAL A 153 10.96 -21.52 2.79
C VAL A 153 10.89 -22.95 2.24
N GLY A 154 11.96 -23.74 2.40
CA GLY A 154 11.98 -25.14 1.97
C GLY A 154 11.05 -26.02 2.80
N GLU A 155 11.05 -25.86 4.13
CA GLU A 155 10.15 -26.56 5.06
C GLU A 155 8.68 -26.30 4.69
N GLU A 156 8.26 -25.02 4.62
CA GLU A 156 6.88 -24.62 4.32
C GLU A 156 6.45 -25.03 2.90
N GLY A 157 7.36 -25.01 1.94
CA GLY A 157 7.07 -25.51 0.59
C GLY A 157 6.78 -27.01 0.56
N LEU A 158 7.52 -27.80 1.35
CA LEU A 158 7.26 -29.23 1.50
C LEU A 158 5.96 -29.49 2.26
N GLU A 159 5.71 -28.75 3.35
CA GLU A 159 4.49 -28.87 4.16
C GLU A 159 3.25 -28.51 3.36
N THR A 160 3.30 -27.44 2.53
CA THR A 160 2.25 -27.10 1.55
C THR A 160 1.96 -28.26 0.59
N ALA A 161 3.01 -28.87 0.01
CA ALA A 161 2.84 -29.99 -0.91
C ALA A 161 2.26 -31.25 -0.23
N LEU A 162 2.67 -31.53 1.00
CA LEU A 162 2.13 -32.63 1.81
C LEU A 162 0.68 -32.36 2.20
N ALA A 163 0.36 -31.14 2.62
CA ALA A 163 -1.00 -30.74 2.97
C ALA A 163 -1.97 -30.95 1.81
N ALA A 164 -1.55 -30.64 0.59
CA ALA A 164 -2.37 -30.83 -0.62
C ALA A 164 -2.78 -32.28 -0.89
N VAL A 165 -2.07 -33.27 -0.34
CA VAL A 165 -2.36 -34.69 -0.54
C VAL A 165 -2.84 -35.39 0.73
N THR A 166 -2.71 -34.77 1.91
CA THR A 166 -2.98 -35.46 3.20
C THR A 166 -3.97 -34.71 4.10
N ARG A 167 -4.27 -33.43 3.82
CA ARG A 167 -5.12 -32.57 4.65
C ARG A 167 -6.32 -32.03 3.86
N ASP A 168 -7.20 -31.35 4.58
CA ASP A 168 -8.29 -30.56 4.02
C ASP A 168 -7.78 -29.20 3.47
N ASP A 169 -8.70 -28.43 2.88
CA ASP A 169 -8.40 -27.12 2.28
C ASP A 169 -7.86 -26.13 3.30
N ASP A 170 -8.32 -26.14 4.55
CA ASP A 170 -7.82 -25.26 5.61
C ASP A 170 -6.34 -25.53 5.91
N GLY A 171 -5.94 -26.81 5.90
CA GLY A 171 -4.53 -27.19 6.04
C GLY A 171 -3.66 -26.69 4.88
N VAL A 172 -4.15 -26.77 3.65
CA VAL A 172 -3.44 -26.24 2.46
C VAL A 172 -3.30 -24.72 2.54
N ILE A 173 -4.37 -24.02 2.94
CA ILE A 173 -4.37 -22.56 3.09
C ILE A 173 -3.35 -22.15 4.16
N GLY A 174 -3.33 -22.83 5.32
CA GLY A 174 -2.40 -22.53 6.41
C GLY A 174 -0.93 -22.62 5.98
N GLU A 175 -0.52 -23.76 5.43
CA GLU A 175 0.86 -23.96 4.98
C GLU A 175 1.24 -23.03 3.83
N SER A 176 0.29 -22.73 2.93
CA SER A 176 0.53 -21.76 1.85
C SER A 176 0.74 -20.34 2.40
N ALA A 177 0.05 -19.93 3.45
CA ALA A 177 0.23 -18.65 4.10
C ALA A 177 1.62 -18.55 4.76
N ASP A 178 2.07 -19.63 5.43
CA ASP A 178 3.39 -19.69 6.03
C ASP A 178 4.51 -19.66 4.97
N LEU A 179 4.32 -20.36 3.85
CA LEU A 179 5.23 -20.30 2.70
C LEU A 179 5.36 -18.88 2.14
N LEU A 180 4.24 -18.19 1.90
CA LEU A 180 4.24 -16.81 1.41
C LEU A 180 4.92 -15.87 2.40
N TYR A 181 4.65 -16.00 3.70
CA TYR A 181 5.29 -15.20 4.73
C TYR A 181 6.81 -15.37 4.72
N HIS A 182 7.32 -16.61 4.76
CA HIS A 182 8.75 -16.88 4.78
C HIS A 182 9.44 -16.49 3.47
N LEU A 183 8.75 -16.61 2.33
CA LEU A 183 9.24 -16.11 1.05
C LEU A 183 9.42 -14.60 1.06
N LEU A 184 8.46 -13.83 1.60
CA LEU A 184 8.59 -12.38 1.74
C LEU A 184 9.78 -12.00 2.64
N VAL A 185 9.97 -12.71 3.77
CA VAL A 185 11.15 -12.49 4.64
C VAL A 185 12.45 -12.76 3.89
N LEU A 186 12.51 -13.84 3.10
CA LEU A 186 13.68 -14.18 2.29
C LEU A 186 13.98 -13.09 1.25
N LEU A 187 12.98 -12.64 0.51
CA LEU A 187 13.12 -11.57 -0.49
C LEU A 187 13.67 -10.31 0.18
N LYS A 188 13.09 -9.87 1.28
CA LYS A 188 13.53 -8.67 2.01
C LYS A 188 14.97 -8.82 2.54
N SER A 189 15.37 -9.99 3.02
CA SER A 189 16.74 -10.25 3.46
C SER A 189 17.78 -10.12 2.34
N ARG A 190 17.33 -10.18 1.07
CA ARG A 190 18.15 -10.02 -0.14
C ARG A 190 17.98 -8.65 -0.80
N ASN A 191 17.28 -7.69 -0.15
CA ASN A 191 16.91 -6.39 -0.72
C ASN A 191 16.06 -6.50 -1.99
N LEU A 192 15.28 -7.59 -2.12
CA LEU A 192 14.30 -7.81 -3.17
C LEU A 192 12.89 -7.54 -2.66
N SER A 193 11.94 -7.37 -3.58
CA SER A 193 10.53 -7.15 -3.30
C SER A 193 9.64 -8.19 -3.97
N LEU A 194 8.41 -8.35 -3.48
CA LEU A 194 7.39 -9.12 -4.17
C LEU A 194 7.12 -8.56 -5.58
N ALA A 195 7.21 -7.23 -5.74
CA ALA A 195 7.06 -6.59 -7.05
C ALA A 195 8.11 -7.05 -8.06
N ASP A 196 9.33 -7.39 -7.64
CA ASP A 196 10.35 -7.94 -8.55
C ASP A 196 9.93 -9.32 -9.07
N VAL A 197 9.38 -10.16 -8.19
CA VAL A 197 8.85 -11.47 -8.56
C VAL A 197 7.66 -11.37 -9.50
N VAL A 198 6.73 -10.43 -9.20
CA VAL A 198 5.55 -10.20 -10.05
C VAL A 198 5.95 -9.70 -11.44
N ARG A 199 6.93 -8.78 -11.55
CA ARG A 199 7.45 -8.33 -12.85
C ARG A 199 8.04 -9.48 -13.67
N GLU A 200 8.77 -10.39 -13.03
CA GLU A 200 9.29 -11.58 -13.70
C GLU A 200 8.16 -12.50 -14.20
N LEU A 201 7.11 -12.71 -13.40
CA LEU A 201 5.94 -13.48 -13.82
C LEU A 201 5.22 -12.83 -15.00
N GLN A 202 5.05 -11.51 -14.97
CA GLN A 202 4.45 -10.73 -16.08
C GLN A 202 5.28 -10.87 -17.36
N SER A 203 6.62 -10.74 -17.24
CA SER A 203 7.54 -10.92 -18.38
C SER A 203 7.38 -12.29 -19.02
N ARG A 204 7.33 -13.35 -18.20
CA ARG A 204 7.15 -14.74 -18.70
C ARG A 204 5.77 -14.96 -19.30
N HIS A 205 4.72 -14.33 -18.76
CA HIS A 205 3.38 -14.43 -19.30
C HIS A 205 3.27 -13.74 -20.66
N SER A 206 3.86 -12.56 -20.81
CA SER A 206 3.85 -11.79 -22.05
C SER A 206 4.73 -12.40 -23.16
N ALA A 207 5.71 -13.23 -22.79
CA ALA A 207 6.61 -13.90 -23.73
C ALA A 207 6.06 -15.23 -24.27
N ARG A 208 4.91 -15.71 -23.77
CA ARG A 208 4.25 -16.91 -24.30
C ARG A 208 3.27 -16.51 -25.40
N PRO A 209 3.37 -17.11 -26.59
CA PRO A 209 2.43 -16.85 -27.69
C PRO A 209 1.01 -17.34 -27.39
#